data_0e236ee24286c96ba4b14deaf93cdf4b
#
_entry.id   0e236ee24286c96ba4b14deaf93cdf4b
#
_cell.length_a   1.000
_cell.length_b   1.000
_cell.length_c   1.000
_cell.angle_alpha   90.00
_cell.angle_beta   90.00
_cell.angle_gamma   90.00
#
_symmetry.space_group_name_H-M   'P 1'
#
loop_
_entity.id
_entity.type
_entity.pdbx_description
1 polymer ?
#
loop_
_entity_poly.entity_id
_entity_poly.type
_entity_poly.pdbx_seq_one_letter_code
_entity_poly.pdbx_strand_id
1 'polypeptide(L)'
;LNVTRPDIVRKIHADYVDAGANVVQTNTFGANRYCLERHGLVDHVRAFNLAGGAIAREVAGAGVYVGGSIGPTGLVPGVSVDWDDHDVDSAFAAQSAALAEGGVDLIVLETFRHLDELEIAIAATRRGAPGLPVLAMVTYDEGGTVADGAGPEKVARRLAALGVDAMGVNHGDGPQLALAMAERMREVDLPLCVKPNAGLPRTVDGRQLYMATPEYFDVFARRIIQAGARMVGGCCGTTPEHVRWMVKSARMLGGGARPAAQARVRAPSERPVGAEPTPLRERSAFAAKIAAGRFVVSVEVNPSPGLDPKSALEAAKMLLDNGVDIVNVADGPRAMARMSNMAFCSLLLRDYGIEPIMHVCGRDRNLLAQMAHLLGAHAIGIRNLVIITGDPPKVGDYPEATAVYDLDAIGLLQMASSMNKGLDPAGKPLSGGKTSFLCATGFEPGAADFDKEVRRLEQKRAAGADFVMTQPVFQVDLLEKMLEHTTRLGMPVLLGVLPLVSYKNAEFLHNEVPGMRIPEPIRERMRNAAPGAEARKEGVRIAREMLFTLRDRVQGAYLMPPLGKYELALEVLDGLKR
;
A
#
# COMPACT_ATOMS: atom_id res chain seq x y z
N LEU A 1 -20.49 -19.99 -17.04
CA LEU A 1 -19.69 -19.89 -18.28
C LEU A 1 -19.17 -21.27 -18.74
N ASN A 2 -18.73 -22.16 -17.82
CA ASN A 2 -18.19 -23.49 -18.19
C ASN A 2 -19.13 -24.31 -19.09
N VAL A 3 -20.45 -24.15 -18.91
CA VAL A 3 -21.48 -24.87 -19.70
C VAL A 3 -22.06 -23.99 -20.81
N THR A 4 -22.32 -22.72 -20.54
CA THR A 4 -23.03 -21.82 -21.47
C THR A 4 -22.12 -21.12 -22.48
N ARG A 5 -20.84 -20.88 -22.12
CA ARG A 5 -19.83 -20.22 -22.97
C ARG A 5 -18.44 -20.85 -22.73
N PRO A 6 -18.29 -22.16 -22.99
CA PRO A 6 -17.01 -22.88 -22.84
C PRO A 6 -15.91 -22.29 -23.74
N ASP A 7 -16.28 -21.69 -24.88
CA ASP A 7 -15.39 -20.99 -25.80
C ASP A 7 -14.60 -19.86 -25.11
N ILE A 8 -15.28 -19.05 -24.27
CA ILE A 8 -14.66 -17.96 -23.52
C ILE A 8 -13.68 -18.51 -22.48
N VAL A 9 -14.11 -19.52 -21.71
CA VAL A 9 -13.28 -20.12 -20.65
C VAL A 9 -12.03 -20.76 -21.25
N ARG A 10 -12.20 -21.50 -22.38
CA ARG A 10 -11.09 -22.09 -23.13
C ARG A 10 -10.09 -21.04 -23.59
N LYS A 11 -10.58 -19.94 -24.16
CA LYS A 11 -9.72 -18.84 -24.59
C LYS A 11 -8.91 -18.25 -23.43
N ILE A 12 -9.55 -18.01 -22.29
CA ILE A 12 -8.86 -17.48 -21.10
C ILE A 12 -7.74 -18.42 -20.67
N HIS A 13 -8.01 -19.72 -20.55
CA HIS A 13 -6.96 -20.69 -20.18
C HIS A 13 -5.83 -20.70 -21.21
N ALA A 14 -6.13 -20.66 -22.52
CA ALA A 14 -5.13 -20.62 -23.59
C ALA A 14 -4.23 -19.37 -23.45
N ASP A 15 -4.79 -18.19 -23.19
CA ASP A 15 -4.04 -16.95 -23.03
C ASP A 15 -3.02 -17.04 -21.86
N TYR A 16 -3.35 -17.75 -20.77
CA TYR A 16 -2.43 -17.99 -19.65
C TYR A 16 -1.39 -19.08 -19.95
N VAL A 17 -1.75 -20.14 -20.67
CA VAL A 17 -0.79 -21.15 -21.13
C VAL A 17 0.22 -20.54 -22.09
N ASP A 18 -0.23 -19.72 -23.04
CA ASP A 18 0.62 -18.98 -23.99
C ASP A 18 1.53 -17.96 -23.29
N ALA A 19 1.11 -17.42 -22.13
CA ALA A 19 1.96 -16.60 -21.29
C ALA A 19 3.06 -17.40 -20.56
N GLY A 20 3.02 -18.73 -20.61
CA GLY A 20 4.02 -19.64 -20.07
C GLY A 20 3.69 -20.19 -18.66
N ALA A 21 2.42 -20.16 -18.26
CA ALA A 21 1.97 -20.77 -17.00
C ALA A 21 2.27 -22.28 -16.99
N ASN A 22 2.77 -22.79 -15.86
CA ASN A 22 2.98 -24.22 -15.63
C ASN A 22 1.78 -24.89 -14.95
N VAL A 23 0.89 -24.09 -14.37
CA VAL A 23 -0.37 -24.52 -13.75
C VAL A 23 -1.46 -23.55 -14.19
N VAL A 24 -2.58 -24.07 -14.65
CA VAL A 24 -3.82 -23.29 -14.86
C VAL A 24 -4.88 -23.77 -13.86
N GLN A 25 -5.67 -22.83 -13.34
CA GLN A 25 -6.74 -23.16 -12.40
C GLN A 25 -8.10 -23.17 -13.10
N THR A 26 -8.96 -24.08 -12.68
CA THR A 26 -10.31 -24.21 -13.22
C THR A 26 -11.17 -22.99 -12.88
N ASN A 27 -12.15 -22.67 -13.70
CA ASN A 27 -13.14 -21.62 -13.42
C ASN A 27 -14.26 -22.17 -12.52
N THR A 28 -13.93 -22.56 -11.29
CA THR A 28 -14.81 -23.25 -10.33
C THR A 28 -14.75 -22.74 -8.91
N PHE A 29 -14.09 -21.62 -8.65
CA PHE A 29 -13.89 -21.05 -7.31
C PHE A 29 -15.19 -21.01 -6.47
N GLY A 30 -16.27 -20.45 -7.01
CA GLY A 30 -17.58 -20.35 -6.38
C GLY A 30 -18.55 -21.45 -6.83
N ALA A 31 -18.07 -22.61 -7.29
CA ALA A 31 -18.96 -23.68 -7.75
C ALA A 31 -19.32 -24.70 -6.67
N ASN A 32 -19.31 -24.30 -5.39
CA ASN A 32 -19.85 -25.08 -4.28
C ASN A 32 -21.36 -24.85 -4.09
N ARG A 33 -22.01 -25.71 -3.33
CA ARG A 33 -23.45 -25.65 -3.04
C ARG A 33 -23.89 -24.26 -2.54
N TYR A 34 -23.23 -23.71 -1.55
CA TYR A 34 -23.62 -22.46 -0.90
C TYR A 34 -23.52 -21.25 -1.81
N CYS A 35 -22.45 -21.15 -2.60
CA CYS A 35 -22.32 -20.07 -3.56
C CYS A 35 -23.33 -20.19 -4.71
N LEU A 36 -23.63 -21.39 -5.17
CA LEU A 36 -24.60 -21.63 -6.25
C LEU A 36 -26.05 -21.48 -5.80
N GLU A 37 -26.36 -21.76 -4.54
CA GLU A 37 -27.69 -21.59 -3.95
C GLU A 37 -28.19 -20.15 -4.05
N ARG A 38 -27.31 -19.18 -3.84
CA ARG A 38 -27.61 -17.75 -4.00
C ARG A 38 -28.13 -17.37 -5.39
N HIS A 39 -27.92 -18.25 -6.36
CA HIS A 39 -28.30 -18.06 -7.75
C HIS A 39 -29.34 -19.09 -8.22
N GLY A 40 -29.84 -19.96 -7.33
CA GLY A 40 -30.78 -21.03 -7.68
C GLY A 40 -30.17 -22.15 -8.55
N LEU A 41 -28.83 -22.38 -8.42
CA LEU A 41 -28.08 -23.28 -9.30
C LEU A 41 -27.49 -24.48 -8.57
N VAL A 42 -28.03 -24.88 -7.43
CA VAL A 42 -27.51 -25.98 -6.57
C VAL A 42 -27.42 -27.30 -7.35
N ASP A 43 -28.42 -27.63 -8.17
CA ASP A 43 -28.44 -28.87 -8.96
C ASP A 43 -27.32 -28.97 -10.00
N HIS A 44 -26.60 -27.89 -10.23
CA HIS A 44 -25.54 -27.81 -11.24
C HIS A 44 -24.11 -27.93 -10.65
N VAL A 45 -23.94 -28.12 -9.34
CA VAL A 45 -22.63 -28.23 -8.69
C VAL A 45 -21.71 -29.20 -9.43
N ARG A 46 -22.15 -30.44 -9.62
CA ARG A 46 -21.34 -31.45 -10.31
C ARG A 46 -21.05 -31.06 -11.77
N ALA A 47 -22.06 -30.62 -12.51
CA ALA A 47 -21.92 -30.31 -13.95
C ALA A 47 -20.94 -29.15 -14.18
N PHE A 48 -20.96 -28.10 -13.34
CA PHE A 48 -20.09 -26.94 -13.50
C PHE A 48 -18.64 -27.26 -13.14
N ASN A 49 -18.40 -28.07 -12.12
CA ASN A 49 -17.06 -28.49 -11.71
C ASN A 49 -16.44 -29.46 -12.74
N LEU A 50 -17.20 -30.45 -13.18
CA LEU A 50 -16.78 -31.38 -14.22
C LEU A 50 -16.39 -30.66 -15.51
N ALA A 51 -17.27 -29.78 -16.00
CA ALA A 51 -17.02 -28.98 -17.21
C ALA A 51 -15.80 -28.07 -17.05
N GLY A 52 -15.63 -27.43 -15.86
CA GLY A 52 -14.49 -26.58 -15.57
C GLY A 52 -13.16 -27.33 -15.61
N GLY A 53 -13.11 -28.54 -15.03
CA GLY A 53 -11.97 -29.43 -15.08
C GLY A 53 -11.64 -29.88 -16.51
N ALA A 54 -12.65 -30.35 -17.24
CA ALA A 54 -12.49 -30.84 -18.61
C ALA A 54 -11.97 -29.75 -19.58
N ILE A 55 -12.49 -28.52 -19.51
CA ILE A 55 -12.02 -27.40 -20.34
C ILE A 55 -10.57 -27.06 -20.03
N ALA A 56 -10.22 -26.96 -18.73
CA ALA A 56 -8.86 -26.65 -18.33
C ALA A 56 -7.87 -27.73 -18.77
N ARG A 57 -8.25 -29.02 -18.66
CA ARG A 57 -7.44 -30.16 -19.10
C ARG A 57 -7.25 -30.16 -20.62
N GLU A 58 -8.31 -29.89 -21.40
CA GLU A 58 -8.24 -29.79 -22.85
C GLU A 58 -7.18 -28.76 -23.28
N VAL A 59 -7.15 -27.60 -22.66
CA VAL A 59 -6.21 -26.52 -23.02
C VAL A 59 -4.80 -26.79 -22.48
N ALA A 60 -4.67 -27.34 -21.28
CA ALA A 60 -3.38 -27.63 -20.64
C ALA A 60 -2.58 -28.71 -21.38
N GLY A 61 -3.25 -29.66 -22.01
CA GLY A 61 -2.57 -30.79 -22.66
C GLY A 61 -1.72 -31.58 -21.66
N ALA A 62 -0.61 -32.15 -22.14
CA ALA A 62 0.32 -32.93 -21.30
C ALA A 62 1.43 -32.08 -20.63
N GLY A 63 1.56 -30.81 -20.98
CA GLY A 63 2.69 -29.95 -20.57
C GLY A 63 2.40 -28.98 -19.42
N VAL A 64 1.13 -28.83 -19.03
CA VAL A 64 0.68 -27.90 -18.00
C VAL A 64 -0.22 -28.61 -17.01
N TYR A 65 -0.03 -28.37 -15.71
CA TYR A 65 -0.87 -28.92 -14.67
C TYR A 65 -2.20 -28.16 -14.55
N VAL A 66 -3.24 -28.89 -14.11
CA VAL A 66 -4.56 -28.33 -13.87
C VAL A 66 -4.89 -28.37 -12.38
N GLY A 67 -5.05 -27.21 -11.76
CA GLY A 67 -5.49 -27.04 -10.38
C GLY A 67 -7.00 -26.86 -10.29
N GLY A 68 -7.69 -27.74 -9.59
CA GLY A 68 -9.11 -27.61 -9.29
C GLY A 68 -9.34 -26.55 -8.22
N SER A 69 -9.84 -25.36 -8.62
CA SER A 69 -10.06 -24.23 -7.72
C SER A 69 -11.33 -24.40 -6.89
N ILE A 70 -11.19 -24.32 -5.56
CA ILE A 70 -12.26 -24.36 -4.55
C ILE A 70 -12.09 -23.16 -3.61
N GLY A 71 -13.09 -22.30 -3.55
CA GLY A 71 -13.16 -21.19 -2.60
C GLY A 71 -14.04 -21.51 -1.39
N PRO A 72 -14.05 -20.61 -0.37
CA PRO A 72 -14.87 -20.77 0.81
C PRO A 72 -16.38 -20.73 0.50
N THR A 73 -17.19 -21.19 1.44
CA THR A 73 -18.65 -21.17 1.33
C THR A 73 -19.23 -19.76 1.35
N GLY A 74 -18.48 -18.83 1.98
CA GLY A 74 -18.92 -17.48 2.27
C GLY A 74 -19.79 -17.40 3.53
N LEU A 75 -19.88 -18.48 4.29
CA LEU A 75 -20.42 -18.51 5.65
C LEU A 75 -19.30 -18.25 6.66
N VAL A 76 -19.69 -17.82 7.86
CA VAL A 76 -18.76 -17.63 8.98
C VAL A 76 -18.96 -18.75 9.98
N PRO A 77 -17.93 -19.58 10.26
CA PRO A 77 -18.02 -20.70 11.19
C PRO A 77 -18.57 -20.28 12.56
N GLY A 78 -19.56 -21.01 13.04
CA GLY A 78 -20.18 -20.78 14.35
C GLY A 78 -21.00 -19.49 14.50
N VAL A 79 -21.15 -18.69 13.43
CA VAL A 79 -21.90 -17.41 13.42
C VAL A 79 -23.06 -17.43 12.43
N SER A 80 -22.84 -17.94 11.24
CA SER A 80 -23.89 -18.02 10.21
C SER A 80 -24.94 -19.07 10.60
N VAL A 81 -26.22 -18.71 10.46
CA VAL A 81 -27.34 -19.60 10.82
C VAL A 81 -27.31 -20.90 9.99
N ASP A 82 -26.89 -20.79 8.73
CA ASP A 82 -26.82 -21.93 7.80
C ASP A 82 -25.50 -22.70 7.90
N TRP A 83 -24.68 -22.44 8.91
CA TRP A 83 -23.43 -23.19 9.13
C TRP A 83 -23.71 -24.50 9.84
N ASP A 84 -23.42 -25.59 9.17
CA ASP A 84 -23.35 -26.96 9.74
C ASP A 84 -22.11 -27.64 9.21
N ASP A 85 -21.27 -28.16 10.09
CA ASP A 85 -19.97 -28.77 9.74
C ASP A 85 -20.13 -29.93 8.78
N HIS A 86 -21.17 -30.78 8.96
CA HIS A 86 -21.41 -31.95 8.12
C HIS A 86 -21.87 -31.56 6.71
N ASP A 87 -22.73 -30.55 6.61
CA ASP A 87 -23.21 -30.03 5.33
C ASP A 87 -22.10 -29.34 4.55
N VAL A 88 -21.27 -28.52 5.25
CA VAL A 88 -20.09 -27.85 4.68
C VAL A 88 -19.08 -28.89 4.18
N ASP A 89 -18.81 -29.91 4.97
CA ASP A 89 -17.96 -31.05 4.62
C ASP A 89 -18.44 -31.75 3.36
N SER A 90 -19.75 -32.10 3.32
CA SER A 90 -20.37 -32.76 2.18
C SER A 90 -20.28 -31.91 0.91
N ALA A 91 -20.44 -30.60 1.03
CA ALA A 91 -20.35 -29.67 -0.10
C ALA A 91 -18.92 -29.64 -0.71
N PHE A 92 -17.88 -29.58 0.13
CA PHE A 92 -16.49 -29.61 -0.34
C PHE A 92 -16.11 -30.98 -0.91
N ALA A 93 -16.57 -32.08 -0.31
CA ALA A 93 -16.32 -33.41 -0.85
C ALA A 93 -16.95 -33.58 -2.24
N ALA A 94 -18.19 -33.15 -2.42
CA ALA A 94 -18.87 -33.21 -3.72
C ALA A 94 -18.18 -32.39 -4.81
N GLN A 95 -17.73 -31.19 -4.46
CA GLN A 95 -16.99 -30.33 -5.38
C GLN A 95 -15.65 -30.96 -5.78
N SER A 96 -14.89 -31.45 -4.79
CA SER A 96 -13.60 -32.10 -5.02
C SER A 96 -13.73 -33.36 -5.88
N ALA A 97 -14.76 -34.20 -5.67
CA ALA A 97 -15.02 -35.39 -6.48
C ALA A 97 -15.32 -35.02 -7.95
N ALA A 98 -16.15 -34.01 -8.18
CA ALA A 98 -16.48 -33.57 -9.54
C ALA A 98 -15.26 -32.97 -10.28
N LEU A 99 -14.37 -32.28 -9.58
CA LEU A 99 -13.12 -31.77 -10.13
C LEU A 99 -12.14 -32.90 -10.47
N ALA A 100 -11.99 -33.88 -9.59
CA ALA A 100 -11.17 -35.08 -9.83
C ALA A 100 -11.65 -35.84 -11.08
N GLU A 101 -12.95 -36.05 -11.20
CA GLU A 101 -13.58 -36.65 -12.39
C GLU A 101 -13.34 -35.79 -13.66
N GLY A 102 -13.30 -34.45 -13.50
CA GLY A 102 -12.97 -33.50 -14.56
C GLY A 102 -11.50 -33.50 -14.99
N GLY A 103 -10.66 -34.33 -14.37
CA GLY A 103 -9.27 -34.55 -14.79
C GLY A 103 -8.27 -33.50 -14.28
N VAL A 104 -8.49 -32.92 -13.09
CA VAL A 104 -7.50 -32.03 -12.47
C VAL A 104 -6.32 -32.81 -11.88
N ASP A 105 -5.14 -32.20 -11.78
CA ASP A 105 -3.93 -32.82 -11.24
C ASP A 105 -3.75 -32.59 -9.73
N LEU A 106 -4.35 -31.53 -9.20
CA LEU A 106 -4.32 -31.15 -7.78
C LEU A 106 -5.57 -30.36 -7.41
N ILE A 107 -5.91 -30.33 -6.13
CA ILE A 107 -6.95 -29.42 -5.62
C ILE A 107 -6.31 -28.20 -4.98
N VAL A 108 -6.84 -27.03 -5.30
CA VAL A 108 -6.39 -25.73 -4.77
C VAL A 108 -7.52 -25.15 -3.93
N LEU A 109 -7.37 -25.25 -2.61
CA LEU A 109 -8.22 -24.59 -1.63
C LEU A 109 -7.67 -23.17 -1.47
N GLU A 110 -8.39 -22.14 -1.91
CA GLU A 110 -7.85 -20.79 -1.97
C GLU A 110 -8.79 -19.74 -1.39
N THR A 111 -8.20 -18.64 -0.88
CA THR A 111 -8.90 -17.46 -0.35
C THR A 111 -9.65 -17.76 0.96
N PHE A 112 -9.23 -18.76 1.72
CA PHE A 112 -9.82 -19.04 3.02
C PHE A 112 -9.35 -18.02 4.06
N ARG A 113 -10.31 -17.52 4.85
CA ARG A 113 -10.08 -16.54 5.92
C ARG A 113 -10.27 -17.13 7.31
N HIS A 114 -10.97 -18.27 7.41
CA HIS A 114 -11.23 -19.01 8.64
C HIS A 114 -10.54 -20.37 8.57
N LEU A 115 -9.70 -20.68 9.57
CA LEU A 115 -8.97 -21.94 9.62
C LEU A 115 -9.89 -23.14 9.84
N ASP A 116 -10.94 -22.97 10.65
CA ASP A 116 -11.90 -24.05 10.91
C ASP A 116 -12.61 -24.50 9.62
N GLU A 117 -13.01 -23.56 8.76
CA GLU A 117 -13.57 -23.87 7.45
C GLU A 117 -12.55 -24.56 6.54
N LEU A 118 -11.29 -24.07 6.53
CA LEU A 118 -10.23 -24.67 5.73
C LEU A 118 -9.89 -26.08 6.18
N GLU A 119 -9.92 -26.39 7.47
CA GLU A 119 -9.72 -27.73 8.02
C GLU A 119 -10.78 -28.71 7.54
N ILE A 120 -12.06 -28.29 7.58
CA ILE A 120 -13.17 -29.08 7.02
C ILE A 120 -12.96 -29.31 5.52
N ALA A 121 -12.59 -28.26 4.77
CA ALA A 121 -12.35 -28.35 3.34
C ALA A 121 -11.19 -29.30 2.99
N ILE A 122 -10.09 -29.30 3.77
CA ILE A 122 -8.97 -30.23 3.58
C ILE A 122 -9.43 -31.69 3.80
N ALA A 123 -10.11 -31.96 4.91
CA ALA A 123 -10.61 -33.31 5.23
C ALA A 123 -11.61 -33.82 4.18
N ALA A 124 -12.54 -32.97 3.76
CA ALA A 124 -13.52 -33.28 2.73
C ALA A 124 -12.86 -33.54 1.36
N THR A 125 -11.86 -32.73 1.00
CA THR A 125 -11.09 -32.90 -0.25
C THR A 125 -10.35 -34.24 -0.28
N ARG A 126 -9.72 -34.65 0.82
CA ARG A 126 -9.04 -35.96 0.92
C ARG A 126 -9.98 -37.13 0.67
N ARG A 127 -11.26 -37.00 1.07
CA ARG A 127 -12.30 -38.02 0.80
C ARG A 127 -12.86 -37.94 -0.60
N GLY A 128 -13.16 -36.70 -1.10
CA GLY A 128 -13.78 -36.50 -2.40
C GLY A 128 -12.82 -36.73 -3.58
N ALA A 129 -11.54 -36.42 -3.40
CA ALA A 129 -10.52 -36.56 -4.43
C ALA A 129 -9.29 -37.33 -3.90
N PRO A 130 -9.44 -38.59 -3.52
CA PRO A 130 -8.36 -39.36 -2.91
C PRO A 130 -7.15 -39.48 -3.86
N GLY A 131 -5.96 -39.24 -3.31
CA GLY A 131 -4.69 -39.34 -4.03
C GLY A 131 -4.29 -38.06 -4.83
N LEU A 132 -5.15 -37.07 -4.93
CA LEU A 132 -4.74 -35.77 -5.52
C LEU A 132 -4.01 -34.92 -4.44
N PRO A 133 -2.91 -34.25 -4.84
CA PRO A 133 -2.27 -33.25 -3.97
C PRO A 133 -3.20 -32.11 -3.60
N VAL A 134 -3.07 -31.62 -2.37
CA VAL A 134 -3.84 -30.49 -1.84
C VAL A 134 -2.92 -29.30 -1.57
N LEU A 135 -3.15 -28.21 -2.29
CA LEU A 135 -2.58 -26.90 -2.01
C LEU A 135 -3.60 -26.09 -1.19
N ALA A 136 -3.27 -25.76 0.06
CA ALA A 136 -4.12 -24.98 0.94
C ALA A 136 -3.60 -23.54 1.10
N MET A 137 -4.43 -22.56 0.76
CA MET A 137 -4.07 -21.16 0.73
C MET A 137 -5.01 -20.32 1.57
N VAL A 138 -4.43 -19.39 2.33
CA VAL A 138 -5.17 -18.46 3.18
C VAL A 138 -5.02 -17.02 2.68
N THR A 139 -5.97 -16.18 3.09
CA THR A 139 -5.93 -14.74 2.88
C THR A 139 -5.76 -14.03 4.21
N TYR A 140 -4.72 -13.22 4.31
CA TYR A 140 -4.46 -12.35 5.46
C TYR A 140 -5.08 -10.97 5.26
N ASP A 141 -5.53 -10.37 6.37
CA ASP A 141 -5.90 -8.96 6.42
C ASP A 141 -4.66 -8.04 6.47
N GLU A 142 -4.87 -6.74 6.50
CA GLU A 142 -3.79 -5.75 6.60
C GLU A 142 -2.95 -5.88 7.89
N GLY A 143 -3.54 -6.44 8.95
CA GLY A 143 -2.85 -6.72 10.21
C GLY A 143 -1.94 -7.95 10.15
N GLY A 144 -1.98 -8.69 9.03
CA GLY A 144 -1.19 -9.92 8.85
C GLY A 144 -1.76 -11.11 9.62
N THR A 145 -3.08 -11.15 9.85
CA THR A 145 -3.79 -12.26 10.47
C THR A 145 -4.91 -12.77 9.57
N VAL A 146 -5.30 -14.03 9.72
CA VAL A 146 -6.57 -14.52 9.19
C VAL A 146 -7.72 -14.07 10.09
N ALA A 147 -8.97 -14.24 9.67
CA ALA A 147 -10.14 -13.75 10.40
C ALA A 147 -10.22 -14.26 11.86
N ASP A 148 -9.67 -15.45 12.12
CA ASP A 148 -9.59 -16.05 13.47
C ASP A 148 -8.43 -15.48 14.32
N GLY A 149 -7.74 -14.44 13.86
CA GLY A 149 -6.63 -13.79 14.54
C GLY A 149 -5.31 -14.55 14.51
N ALA A 150 -5.21 -15.66 13.75
CA ALA A 150 -3.98 -16.42 13.65
C ALA A 150 -2.98 -15.76 12.69
N GLY A 151 -1.74 -15.61 13.13
CA GLY A 151 -0.62 -15.13 12.30
C GLY A 151 -0.01 -16.24 11.43
N PRO A 152 0.87 -15.85 10.48
CA PRO A 152 1.42 -16.77 9.46
C PRO A 152 2.13 -18.00 10.03
N GLU A 153 2.87 -17.88 11.11
CA GLU A 153 3.59 -18.98 11.74
C GLU A 153 2.63 -20.03 12.31
N LYS A 154 1.55 -19.57 12.96
CA LYS A 154 0.51 -20.48 13.51
C LYS A 154 -0.23 -21.19 12.39
N VAL A 155 -0.58 -20.45 11.32
CA VAL A 155 -1.23 -21.00 10.12
C VAL A 155 -0.36 -22.07 9.47
N ALA A 156 0.92 -21.77 9.23
CA ALA A 156 1.87 -22.71 8.61
C ALA A 156 1.99 -24.01 9.41
N ARG A 157 2.17 -23.92 10.73
CA ARG A 157 2.22 -25.12 11.61
C ARG A 157 0.92 -25.90 11.58
N ARG A 158 -0.22 -25.22 11.53
CA ARG A 158 -1.53 -25.90 11.48
C ARG A 158 -1.72 -26.65 10.17
N LEU A 159 -1.40 -26.01 9.03
CA LEU A 159 -1.50 -26.67 7.72
C LEU A 159 -0.55 -27.87 7.59
N ALA A 160 0.66 -27.77 8.15
CA ALA A 160 1.58 -28.90 8.19
C ALA A 160 1.03 -30.07 9.02
N ALA A 161 0.42 -29.78 10.17
CA ALA A 161 -0.20 -30.82 11.02
C ALA A 161 -1.39 -31.50 10.33
N LEU A 162 -2.10 -30.82 9.42
CA LEU A 162 -3.19 -31.35 8.61
C LEU A 162 -2.69 -32.17 7.40
N GLY A 163 -1.38 -32.23 7.18
CA GLY A 163 -0.77 -33.04 6.13
C GLY A 163 -1.07 -32.57 4.72
N VAL A 164 -1.20 -31.26 4.47
CA VAL A 164 -1.33 -30.73 3.12
C VAL A 164 -0.02 -30.90 2.33
N ASP A 165 -0.11 -30.99 1.00
CA ASP A 165 1.07 -31.20 0.14
C ASP A 165 1.81 -29.90 -0.18
N ALA A 166 1.09 -28.78 -0.11
CA ALA A 166 1.63 -27.45 -0.22
C ALA A 166 0.75 -26.45 0.52
N MET A 167 1.36 -25.34 0.96
CA MET A 167 0.64 -24.25 1.62
C MET A 167 0.85 -22.95 0.88
N GLY A 168 0.07 -21.92 1.20
CA GLY A 168 0.31 -20.62 0.56
C GLY A 168 -0.53 -19.48 1.07
N VAL A 169 -0.25 -18.33 0.45
CA VAL A 169 -0.99 -17.09 0.63
C VAL A 169 -1.48 -16.58 -0.72
N ASN A 170 -2.75 -16.18 -0.79
CA ASN A 170 -3.31 -15.58 -1.99
C ASN A 170 -4.25 -14.42 -1.67
N HIS A 171 -4.65 -13.67 -2.69
CA HIS A 171 -5.53 -12.53 -2.55
C HIS A 171 -4.92 -11.41 -1.67
N GLY A 172 -5.69 -10.75 -0.80
CA GLY A 172 -5.21 -9.70 0.12
C GLY A 172 -4.82 -8.39 -0.57
N ASP A 173 -4.11 -7.54 0.17
CA ASP A 173 -3.83 -6.15 -0.23
C ASP A 173 -2.72 -5.99 -1.28
N GLY A 174 -2.19 -7.10 -1.77
CA GLY A 174 -1.24 -7.08 -2.87
C GLY A 174 0.11 -7.71 -2.55
N PRO A 175 1.10 -7.50 -3.44
CA PRO A 175 2.36 -8.25 -3.41
C PRO A 175 3.20 -8.07 -2.16
N GLN A 176 3.23 -6.87 -1.57
CA GLN A 176 4.07 -6.60 -0.39
C GLN A 176 3.60 -7.37 0.85
N LEU A 177 2.28 -7.35 1.14
CA LEU A 177 1.72 -8.12 2.25
C LEU A 177 1.95 -9.61 2.03
N ALA A 178 1.69 -10.11 0.82
CA ALA A 178 1.88 -11.51 0.48
C ALA A 178 3.34 -11.97 0.68
N LEU A 179 4.32 -11.14 0.31
CA LEU A 179 5.74 -11.41 0.56
C LEU A 179 6.05 -11.49 2.06
N ALA A 180 5.60 -10.50 2.84
CA ALA A 180 5.84 -10.47 4.28
C ALA A 180 5.22 -11.68 5.00
N MET A 181 4.02 -12.10 4.59
CA MET A 181 3.36 -13.30 5.15
C MET A 181 4.10 -14.57 4.74
N ALA A 182 4.49 -14.68 3.48
CA ALA A 182 5.25 -15.82 2.95
C ALA A 182 6.59 -16.01 3.68
N GLU A 183 7.32 -14.93 3.96
CA GLU A 183 8.57 -14.96 4.72
C GLU A 183 8.38 -15.53 6.14
N ARG A 184 7.26 -15.24 6.78
CA ARG A 184 6.91 -15.75 8.12
C ARG A 184 6.41 -17.19 8.10
N MET A 185 5.78 -17.64 7.01
CA MET A 185 5.33 -19.04 6.87
C MET A 185 6.48 -20.04 6.64
N ARG A 186 7.67 -19.58 6.28
CA ARG A 186 8.84 -20.41 5.94
C ARG A 186 9.43 -21.23 7.06
N GLU A 187 9.02 -21.05 8.30
CA GLU A 187 9.50 -21.87 9.42
C GLU A 187 9.10 -23.36 9.30
N VAL A 188 8.18 -23.68 8.40
CA VAL A 188 7.70 -25.02 8.11
C VAL A 188 8.24 -25.48 6.76
N ASP A 189 8.76 -26.71 6.70
CA ASP A 189 9.31 -27.30 5.46
C ASP A 189 8.19 -27.89 4.58
N LEU A 190 7.36 -27.01 4.03
CA LEU A 190 6.36 -27.32 3.01
C LEU A 190 6.56 -26.42 1.77
N PRO A 191 6.26 -26.95 0.56
CA PRO A 191 6.23 -26.11 -0.63
C PRO A 191 5.30 -24.90 -0.46
N LEU A 192 5.81 -23.70 -0.69
CA LEU A 192 5.08 -22.46 -0.49
C LEU A 192 4.62 -21.89 -1.83
N CYS A 193 3.34 -21.54 -1.91
CA CYS A 193 2.70 -20.86 -3.05
C CYS A 193 2.30 -19.43 -2.69
N VAL A 194 2.59 -18.46 -3.57
CA VAL A 194 2.24 -17.05 -3.35
C VAL A 194 1.55 -16.47 -4.57
N LYS A 195 0.28 -16.05 -4.41
CA LYS A 195 -0.59 -15.55 -5.47
C LYS A 195 -1.33 -14.26 -5.05
N PRO A 196 -0.68 -13.11 -4.98
CA PRO A 196 -1.32 -11.87 -4.55
C PRO A 196 -2.26 -11.28 -5.61
N ASN A 197 -3.11 -10.36 -5.18
CA ASN A 197 -3.79 -9.42 -6.07
C ASN A 197 -2.78 -8.48 -6.73
N ALA A 198 -3.17 -7.90 -7.87
CA ALA A 198 -2.42 -6.81 -8.50
C ALA A 198 -2.62 -5.47 -7.74
N GLY A 199 -2.44 -5.48 -6.42
CA GLY A 199 -2.72 -4.38 -5.51
C GLY A 199 -4.19 -4.33 -5.06
N LEU A 200 -4.55 -3.30 -4.28
CA LEU A 200 -5.93 -3.06 -3.89
C LEU A 200 -6.74 -2.53 -5.07
N PRO A 201 -7.97 -3.04 -5.29
CA PRO A 201 -8.84 -2.50 -6.32
C PRO A 201 -9.29 -1.09 -5.98
N ARG A 202 -9.25 -0.20 -6.98
CA ARG A 202 -9.89 1.12 -6.92
C ARG A 202 -11.11 1.12 -7.82
N THR A 203 -12.24 1.60 -7.32
CA THR A 203 -13.44 1.75 -8.13
C THR A 203 -13.36 3.08 -8.89
N VAL A 204 -13.30 3.00 -10.21
CA VAL A 204 -13.37 4.15 -11.12
C VAL A 204 -14.50 3.90 -12.10
N ASP A 205 -15.45 4.79 -12.18
CA ASP A 205 -16.65 4.67 -13.04
C ASP A 205 -17.39 3.31 -12.91
N GLY A 206 -17.51 2.83 -11.67
CA GLY A 206 -18.16 1.55 -11.37
C GLY A 206 -17.32 0.31 -11.74
N ARG A 207 -16.09 0.49 -12.24
CA ARG A 207 -15.16 -0.59 -12.56
C ARG A 207 -14.06 -0.70 -11.51
N GLN A 208 -13.70 -1.92 -11.17
CA GLN A 208 -12.57 -2.21 -10.28
C GLN A 208 -11.27 -2.23 -11.10
N LEU A 209 -10.36 -1.31 -10.81
CA LEU A 209 -9.03 -1.23 -11.42
C LEU A 209 -7.97 -1.65 -10.40
N TYR A 210 -7.08 -2.54 -10.83
CA TYR A 210 -5.93 -2.97 -10.06
C TYR A 210 -4.68 -2.24 -10.55
N MET A 211 -3.84 -1.77 -9.61
CA MET A 211 -2.81 -0.77 -9.91
C MET A 211 -1.39 -1.32 -10.04
N ALA A 212 -1.12 -2.56 -9.62
CA ALA A 212 0.19 -3.15 -9.78
C ALA A 212 0.41 -3.59 -11.24
N THR A 213 1.52 -3.17 -11.83
CA THR A 213 1.82 -3.44 -13.25
C THR A 213 2.52 -4.80 -13.44
N PRO A 214 2.53 -5.36 -14.66
CA PRO A 214 3.28 -6.58 -14.97
C PRO A 214 4.76 -6.51 -14.62
N GLU A 215 5.42 -5.35 -14.83
CA GLU A 215 6.84 -5.13 -14.49
C GLU A 215 7.07 -5.18 -12.98
N TYR A 216 6.11 -4.68 -12.19
CA TYR A 216 6.18 -4.81 -10.74
C TYR A 216 6.13 -6.27 -10.29
N PHE A 217 5.32 -7.10 -10.99
CA PHE A 217 5.26 -8.53 -10.74
C PHE A 217 6.55 -9.28 -11.13
N ASP A 218 7.34 -8.77 -12.08
CA ASP A 218 8.70 -9.28 -12.35
C ASP A 218 9.60 -9.18 -11.11
N VAL A 219 9.68 -7.98 -10.53
CA VAL A 219 10.48 -7.73 -9.31
C VAL A 219 9.95 -8.55 -8.14
N PHE A 220 8.63 -8.57 -7.97
CA PHE A 220 7.96 -9.31 -6.91
C PHE A 220 8.22 -10.82 -7.02
N ALA A 221 8.10 -11.42 -8.21
CA ALA A 221 8.34 -12.84 -8.43
C ALA A 221 9.76 -13.23 -8.03
N ARG A 222 10.77 -12.41 -8.36
CA ARG A 222 12.17 -12.64 -7.93
C ARG A 222 12.28 -12.67 -6.42
N ARG A 223 11.71 -11.70 -5.72
CA ARG A 223 11.75 -11.62 -4.25
C ARG A 223 11.08 -12.83 -3.60
N ILE A 224 9.90 -13.20 -4.09
CA ILE A 224 9.14 -14.34 -3.58
C ILE A 224 9.90 -15.66 -3.77
N ILE A 225 10.50 -15.87 -4.94
CA ILE A 225 11.31 -17.07 -5.22
C ILE A 225 12.56 -17.07 -4.32
N GLN A 226 13.24 -15.94 -4.15
CA GLN A 226 14.38 -15.79 -3.23
C GLN A 226 13.95 -15.99 -1.77
N ALA A 227 12.74 -15.60 -1.41
CA ALA A 227 12.12 -15.88 -0.12
C ALA A 227 11.76 -17.36 0.07
N GLY A 228 11.93 -18.23 -0.93
CA GLY A 228 11.78 -19.67 -0.83
C GLY A 228 10.47 -20.23 -1.37
N ALA A 229 9.60 -19.39 -1.99
CA ALA A 229 8.41 -19.91 -2.66
C ALA A 229 8.78 -20.82 -3.83
N ARG A 230 8.03 -21.91 -3.96
CA ARG A 230 8.17 -22.89 -5.06
C ARG A 230 7.17 -22.65 -6.17
N MET A 231 6.08 -21.97 -5.85
CA MET A 231 5.02 -21.62 -6.78
C MET A 231 4.72 -20.12 -6.64
N VAL A 232 4.68 -19.43 -7.77
CA VAL A 232 4.37 -18.01 -7.86
C VAL A 232 3.29 -17.82 -8.90
N GLY A 233 2.30 -17.00 -8.58
CA GLY A 233 1.20 -16.70 -9.48
C GLY A 233 0.57 -15.36 -9.14
N GLY A 234 -0.64 -15.16 -9.62
CA GLY A 234 -1.44 -13.98 -9.33
C GLY A 234 -2.88 -14.34 -9.00
N CYS A 235 -3.58 -13.41 -8.39
CA CYS A 235 -5.00 -13.48 -8.07
C CYS A 235 -5.74 -12.34 -8.77
N CYS A 236 -6.65 -11.64 -8.08
CA CYS A 236 -7.47 -10.58 -8.68
C CYS A 236 -6.64 -9.49 -9.36
N GLY A 237 -7.06 -9.09 -10.56
CA GLY A 237 -6.41 -8.05 -11.36
C GLY A 237 -5.15 -8.48 -12.10
N THR A 238 -4.63 -9.69 -11.91
CA THR A 238 -3.51 -10.19 -12.71
C THR A 238 -3.99 -10.71 -14.08
N THR A 239 -3.20 -10.46 -15.10
CA THR A 239 -3.47 -10.78 -16.51
C THR A 239 -2.41 -11.74 -17.05
N PRO A 240 -2.60 -12.32 -18.26
CA PRO A 240 -1.56 -13.10 -18.92
C PRO A 240 -0.22 -12.37 -19.02
N GLU A 241 -0.23 -11.04 -19.17
CA GLU A 241 1.00 -10.25 -19.21
C GLU A 241 1.77 -10.30 -17.87
N HIS A 242 1.09 -10.20 -16.74
CA HIS A 242 1.72 -10.39 -15.43
C HIS A 242 2.39 -11.77 -15.32
N VAL A 243 1.71 -12.83 -15.80
CA VAL A 243 2.27 -14.19 -15.80
C VAL A 243 3.51 -14.28 -16.69
N ARG A 244 3.50 -13.67 -17.86
CA ARG A 244 4.65 -13.64 -18.78
C ARG A 244 5.89 -13.04 -18.12
N TRP A 245 5.74 -11.94 -17.38
CA TRP A 245 6.82 -11.31 -16.64
C TRP A 245 7.30 -12.18 -15.47
N MET A 246 6.40 -12.80 -14.69
CA MET A 246 6.77 -13.73 -13.61
C MET A 246 7.54 -14.95 -14.14
N VAL A 247 7.13 -15.51 -15.27
CA VAL A 247 7.81 -16.65 -15.93
C VAL A 247 9.22 -16.26 -16.38
N LYS A 248 9.37 -15.06 -16.96
CA LYS A 248 10.70 -14.52 -17.32
C LYS A 248 11.63 -14.46 -16.11
N SER A 249 11.16 -13.92 -15.00
CA SER A 249 11.92 -13.85 -13.74
C SER A 249 12.27 -15.22 -13.19
N ALA A 250 11.34 -16.14 -13.15
CA ALA A 250 11.59 -17.50 -12.66
C ALA A 250 12.66 -18.23 -13.49
N ARG A 251 12.64 -18.07 -14.83
CA ARG A 251 13.68 -18.63 -15.72
C ARG A 251 15.05 -17.99 -15.51
N MET A 252 15.11 -16.67 -15.28
CA MET A 252 16.39 -15.97 -15.04
C MET A 252 17.06 -16.39 -13.72
N LEU A 253 16.28 -16.77 -12.72
CA LEU A 253 16.81 -17.29 -11.44
C LEU A 253 17.27 -18.76 -11.52
N GLY A 254 17.19 -19.36 -12.70
CA GLY A 254 17.59 -20.74 -12.97
C GLY A 254 16.55 -21.71 -12.39
N GLY A 255 15.69 -22.24 -13.24
CA GLY A 255 14.69 -23.27 -12.88
C GLY A 255 15.29 -24.64 -12.54
N GLY A 256 16.51 -24.69 -12.04
CA GLY A 256 17.16 -25.84 -11.44
C GLY A 256 17.03 -25.75 -9.92
N ALA A 257 16.62 -26.86 -9.30
CA ALA A 257 16.66 -27.03 -7.87
C ALA A 257 18.08 -26.70 -7.37
N ARG A 258 18.32 -25.48 -6.93
CA ARG A 258 19.38 -25.24 -5.98
C ARG A 258 18.95 -26.00 -4.73
N PRO A 259 19.82 -26.92 -4.21
CA PRO A 259 19.59 -27.41 -2.87
C PRO A 259 19.38 -26.17 -2.02
N ALA A 260 18.35 -26.18 -1.19
CA ALA A 260 18.16 -25.15 -0.20
C ALA A 260 19.53 -24.92 0.42
N ALA A 261 20.17 -23.82 0.07
CA ALA A 261 21.24 -23.31 0.90
C ALA A 261 20.53 -23.22 2.22
N GLN A 262 20.88 -24.13 3.12
CA GLN A 262 20.44 -24.03 4.51
C GLN A 262 20.69 -22.56 4.82
N ALA A 263 19.60 -21.80 4.86
CA ALA A 263 19.65 -20.49 5.46
C ALA A 263 20.16 -20.86 6.85
N ARG A 264 21.46 -20.71 7.05
CA ARG A 264 22.02 -20.74 8.37
C ARG A 264 21.16 -19.69 9.04
N VAL A 265 20.24 -20.17 9.87
CA VAL A 265 19.71 -19.36 10.94
C VAL A 265 20.98 -18.88 11.60
N ARG A 266 21.41 -17.68 11.24
CA ARG A 266 22.33 -16.96 12.10
C ARG A 266 21.55 -16.97 13.39
N ALA A 267 22.08 -17.73 14.36
CA ALA A 267 21.72 -17.53 15.76
C ALA A 267 21.64 -16.01 15.93
N PRO A 268 20.64 -15.47 16.63
CA PRO A 268 20.52 -14.04 16.80
C PRO A 268 21.89 -13.55 17.29
N SER A 269 22.77 -13.19 16.34
CA SER A 269 23.90 -12.34 16.66
C SER A 269 23.20 -11.15 17.22
N GLU A 270 23.51 -10.75 18.43
CA GLU A 270 23.04 -9.53 19.04
C GLU A 270 23.00 -8.50 17.92
N ARG A 271 21.76 -8.11 17.51
CA ARG A 271 21.61 -7.07 16.51
C ARG A 271 22.33 -5.89 17.11
N PRO A 272 23.28 -5.23 16.43
CA PRO A 272 23.99 -4.12 17.01
C PRO A 272 22.93 -3.17 17.58
N VAL A 273 22.97 -2.93 18.86
CA VAL A 273 22.09 -1.94 19.49
C VAL A 273 22.56 -0.62 18.89
N GLY A 274 21.71 0.00 18.06
CA GLY A 274 22.05 1.27 17.43
C GLY A 274 22.31 2.33 18.53
N ALA A 275 23.04 3.37 18.17
CA ALA A 275 23.27 4.50 19.06
C ALA A 275 21.94 5.19 19.41
N GLU A 276 21.86 5.84 20.58
CA GLU A 276 20.73 6.70 20.90
C GLU A 276 20.57 7.79 19.81
N PRO A 277 19.36 8.01 19.28
CA PRO A 277 19.10 9.08 18.32
C PRO A 277 19.45 10.45 18.91
N THR A 278 19.86 11.38 18.06
CA THR A 278 20.04 12.77 18.47
C THR A 278 18.74 13.31 19.06
N PRO A 279 18.76 13.97 20.24
CA PRO A 279 17.56 14.56 20.84
C PRO A 279 16.82 15.46 19.84
N LEU A 280 15.49 15.42 19.86
CA LEU A 280 14.66 16.10 18.86
C LEU A 280 15.07 17.59 18.68
N ARG A 281 15.24 18.32 19.79
CA ARG A 281 15.61 19.74 19.80
C ARG A 281 16.97 20.06 19.15
N GLU A 282 17.81 19.05 18.95
CA GLU A 282 19.18 19.21 18.45
C GLU A 282 19.33 18.79 16.99
N ARG A 283 18.24 18.28 16.38
CA ARG A 283 18.28 17.76 14.99
C ARG A 283 18.32 18.87 13.96
N SER A 284 17.59 19.98 14.21
CA SER A 284 17.52 21.14 13.32
C SER A 284 16.94 22.35 14.07
N ALA A 285 17.03 23.55 13.46
CA ALA A 285 16.40 24.74 14.03
C ALA A 285 14.87 24.63 14.04
N PHE A 286 14.29 23.99 13.03
CA PHE A 286 12.85 23.71 12.99
C PHE A 286 12.45 22.67 14.03
N ALA A 287 13.23 21.60 14.19
CA ALA A 287 13.00 20.59 15.22
C ALA A 287 13.03 21.17 16.64
N ALA A 288 13.90 22.15 16.89
CA ALA A 288 13.93 22.87 18.17
C ALA A 288 12.63 23.65 18.45
N LYS A 289 12.02 24.26 17.41
CA LYS A 289 10.73 24.94 17.55
C LYS A 289 9.60 23.95 17.85
N ILE A 290 9.57 22.81 17.16
CA ILE A 290 8.59 21.74 17.42
C ILE A 290 8.74 21.21 18.85
N ALA A 291 9.97 20.90 19.28
CA ALA A 291 10.25 20.38 20.62
C ALA A 291 9.91 21.40 21.74
N ALA A 292 9.98 22.69 21.44
CA ALA A 292 9.61 23.75 22.38
C ALA A 292 8.09 24.03 22.42
N GLY A 293 7.27 23.30 21.68
CA GLY A 293 5.82 23.52 21.61
C GLY A 293 5.40 24.84 20.93
N ARG A 294 6.29 25.44 20.14
CA ARG A 294 5.99 26.72 19.46
C ARG A 294 5.03 26.47 18.29
N PHE A 295 4.11 27.40 18.08
CA PHE A 295 3.30 27.39 16.85
C PHE A 295 4.21 27.72 15.66
N VAL A 296 4.23 26.84 14.64
CA VAL A 296 5.09 26.97 13.47
C VAL A 296 4.27 27.04 12.18
N VAL A 297 4.82 27.74 11.19
CA VAL A 297 4.20 27.88 9.87
C VAL A 297 5.12 27.33 8.80
N SER A 298 4.61 26.40 8.03
CA SER A 298 5.26 25.80 6.87
C SER A 298 4.45 26.09 5.60
N VAL A 299 5.14 26.41 4.50
CA VAL A 299 4.49 26.64 3.20
C VAL A 299 5.10 25.74 2.15
N GLU A 300 4.26 25.11 1.33
CA GLU A 300 4.70 24.27 0.22
C GLU A 300 5.23 25.11 -0.93
N VAL A 301 6.45 24.80 -1.36
CA VAL A 301 7.08 25.38 -2.56
C VAL A 301 7.47 24.23 -3.49
N ASN A 302 6.86 24.18 -4.65
CA ASN A 302 7.15 23.15 -5.64
C ASN A 302 8.43 23.48 -6.44
N PRO A 303 9.34 22.51 -6.63
CA PRO A 303 10.45 22.67 -7.54
C PRO A 303 9.99 23.03 -8.96
N SER A 304 10.83 23.72 -9.72
CA SER A 304 10.53 24.10 -11.11
C SER A 304 10.15 22.88 -11.96
N PRO A 305 9.17 23.01 -12.85
CA PRO A 305 8.91 21.99 -13.88
C PRO A 305 9.96 22.02 -15.01
N GLY A 306 10.85 23.00 -15.03
CA GLY A 306 11.90 23.21 -16.04
C GLY A 306 13.29 23.40 -15.43
N LEU A 307 14.17 24.01 -16.18
CA LEU A 307 15.60 24.14 -15.82
C LEU A 307 15.89 25.30 -14.86
N ASP A 308 15.04 26.34 -14.85
CA ASP A 308 15.27 27.55 -14.05
C ASP A 308 14.52 27.46 -12.70
N PRO A 309 15.22 27.36 -11.55
CA PRO A 309 14.61 27.36 -10.23
C PRO A 309 14.36 28.75 -9.65
N LYS A 310 14.77 29.83 -10.34
CA LYS A 310 14.88 31.17 -9.76
C LYS A 310 13.59 31.65 -9.11
N SER A 311 12.47 31.57 -9.83
CA SER A 311 11.18 32.05 -9.30
C SER A 311 10.73 31.31 -8.05
N ALA A 312 10.96 30.00 -7.97
CA ALA A 312 10.63 29.21 -6.79
C ALA A 312 11.57 29.50 -5.60
N LEU A 313 12.85 29.76 -5.86
CA LEU A 313 13.82 30.16 -4.83
C LEU A 313 13.49 31.57 -4.28
N GLU A 314 13.16 32.52 -5.15
CA GLU A 314 12.73 33.86 -4.77
C GLU A 314 11.42 33.81 -3.94
N ALA A 315 10.49 32.97 -4.33
CA ALA A 315 9.26 32.74 -3.56
C ALA A 315 9.54 32.17 -2.17
N ALA A 316 10.42 31.20 -2.05
CA ALA A 316 10.84 30.65 -0.76
C ALA A 316 11.45 31.73 0.14
N LYS A 317 12.33 32.56 -0.43
CA LYS A 317 12.92 33.70 0.29
C LYS A 317 11.85 34.71 0.73
N MET A 318 10.96 35.10 -0.16
CA MET A 318 9.86 36.03 0.14
C MET A 318 8.99 35.50 1.30
N LEU A 319 8.67 34.21 1.32
CA LEU A 319 7.89 33.58 2.40
C LEU A 319 8.60 33.70 3.76
N LEU A 320 9.90 33.38 3.82
CA LEU A 320 10.66 33.45 5.07
C LEU A 320 10.85 34.92 5.53
N ASP A 321 11.13 35.85 4.61
CA ASP A 321 11.24 37.28 4.91
C ASP A 321 9.94 37.86 5.52
N ASN A 322 8.79 37.22 5.21
CA ASN A 322 7.48 37.55 5.75
C ASN A 322 7.06 36.62 6.94
N GLY A 323 8.04 35.96 7.56
CA GLY A 323 7.87 35.29 8.84
C GLY A 323 7.36 33.85 8.73
N VAL A 324 7.34 33.19 7.57
CA VAL A 324 7.16 31.74 7.49
C VAL A 324 8.38 31.07 8.13
N ASP A 325 8.15 30.01 8.91
CA ASP A 325 9.25 29.36 9.64
C ASP A 325 10.10 28.43 8.79
N ILE A 326 9.49 27.79 7.77
CA ILE A 326 10.13 26.80 6.92
C ILE A 326 9.34 26.58 5.63
N VAL A 327 10.00 26.14 4.56
CA VAL A 327 9.35 25.73 3.32
C VAL A 327 9.37 24.22 3.15
N ASN A 328 8.25 23.66 2.66
CA ASN A 328 8.14 22.27 2.24
C ASN A 328 8.45 22.14 0.75
N VAL A 329 9.31 21.20 0.40
CA VAL A 329 9.71 20.94 -0.99
C VAL A 329 9.19 19.58 -1.42
N ALA A 330 8.15 19.58 -2.25
CA ALA A 330 7.47 18.35 -2.67
C ALA A 330 8.34 17.45 -3.55
N ASP A 331 8.09 16.13 -3.51
CA ASP A 331 8.76 15.09 -4.30
C ASP A 331 7.85 14.61 -5.44
N GLY A 332 7.86 15.32 -6.57
CA GLY A 332 7.03 15.01 -7.74
C GLY A 332 5.53 14.94 -7.41
N PRO A 333 4.92 16.03 -6.91
CA PRO A 333 3.52 16.03 -6.49
C PRO A 333 2.61 15.62 -7.64
N ARG A 334 1.60 14.81 -7.34
CA ARG A 334 0.69 14.20 -8.32
C ARG A 334 1.41 13.42 -9.42
N ALA A 335 2.55 12.81 -9.11
CA ALA A 335 3.38 12.05 -10.05
C ALA A 335 3.83 12.86 -11.29
N MET A 336 3.96 14.17 -11.17
CA MET A 336 4.45 15.05 -12.23
C MET A 336 5.98 15.18 -12.18
N ALA A 337 6.63 15.15 -13.33
CA ALA A 337 8.07 15.35 -13.43
C ALA A 337 8.44 16.81 -13.09
N ARG A 338 9.41 16.96 -12.18
CA ARG A 338 9.95 18.25 -11.75
C ARG A 338 11.44 18.16 -11.51
N MET A 339 12.10 19.30 -11.35
CA MET A 339 13.47 19.34 -10.85
C MET A 339 13.58 18.53 -9.55
N SER A 340 14.69 17.78 -9.38
CA SER A 340 14.95 17.03 -8.15
C SER A 340 14.78 17.91 -6.90
N ASN A 341 13.92 17.48 -5.99
CA ASN A 341 13.68 18.23 -4.75
C ASN A 341 14.94 18.31 -3.88
N MET A 342 15.80 17.29 -3.88
CA MET A 342 17.08 17.34 -3.18
C MET A 342 18.01 18.42 -3.80
N ALA A 343 18.06 18.55 -5.13
CA ALA A 343 18.81 19.60 -5.79
C ALA A 343 18.26 20.98 -5.42
N PHE A 344 16.93 21.14 -5.44
CA PHE A 344 16.28 22.39 -5.05
C PHE A 344 16.54 22.75 -3.57
N CYS A 345 16.43 21.78 -2.65
CA CYS A 345 16.79 21.96 -1.24
C CYS A 345 18.26 22.34 -1.05
N SER A 346 19.17 21.78 -1.85
CA SER A 346 20.58 22.14 -1.83
C SER A 346 20.81 23.62 -2.23
N LEU A 347 20.07 24.10 -3.25
CA LEU A 347 20.12 25.51 -3.65
C LEU A 347 19.58 26.43 -2.55
N LEU A 348 18.47 26.05 -1.89
CA LEU A 348 17.93 26.80 -0.75
C LEU A 348 18.94 26.96 0.38
N LEU A 349 19.59 25.85 0.76
CA LEU A 349 20.60 25.85 1.82
C LEU A 349 21.84 26.67 1.43
N ARG A 350 22.39 26.42 0.23
CA ARG A 350 23.66 27.01 -0.22
C ARG A 350 23.54 28.50 -0.51
N ASP A 351 22.50 28.89 -1.26
CA ASP A 351 22.42 30.23 -1.85
C ASP A 351 21.65 31.22 -0.97
N TYR A 352 20.76 30.70 -0.11
CA TYR A 352 19.88 31.53 0.73
C TYR A 352 20.00 31.22 2.23
N GLY A 353 20.71 30.16 2.63
CA GLY A 353 20.76 29.72 4.03
C GLY A 353 19.42 29.25 4.58
N ILE A 354 18.48 28.87 3.71
CA ILE A 354 17.12 28.46 4.06
C ILE A 354 17.09 26.98 4.39
N GLU A 355 16.71 26.64 5.61
CA GLU A 355 16.45 25.26 6.05
C GLU A 355 15.14 24.76 5.43
N PRO A 356 15.14 23.67 4.64
CA PRO A 356 13.92 23.13 4.04
C PRO A 356 13.37 21.94 4.82
N ILE A 357 12.10 21.60 4.57
CA ILE A 357 11.56 20.26 4.76
C ILE A 357 11.52 19.58 3.38
N MET A 358 12.25 18.50 3.20
CA MET A 358 12.27 17.72 1.97
C MET A 358 11.26 16.58 2.02
N HIS A 359 10.36 16.49 1.05
CA HIS A 359 9.50 15.32 0.91
C HIS A 359 10.31 14.12 0.38
N VAL A 360 9.96 12.93 0.84
CA VAL A 360 10.56 11.66 0.41
C VAL A 360 9.43 10.70 0.10
N CYS A 361 9.29 10.30 -1.17
CA CYS A 361 8.28 9.35 -1.58
C CYS A 361 8.89 7.99 -1.99
N GLY A 362 8.11 6.93 -1.80
CA GLY A 362 8.50 5.56 -2.17
C GLY A 362 8.36 5.24 -3.65
N ARG A 363 7.66 6.09 -4.43
CA ARG A 363 7.26 5.81 -5.80
C ARG A 363 8.43 5.58 -6.75
N ASP A 364 9.43 6.47 -6.74
CA ASP A 364 10.39 6.60 -7.84
C ASP A 364 11.72 5.93 -7.59
N ARG A 365 12.01 5.52 -6.35
CA ARG A 365 13.33 5.04 -5.94
C ARG A 365 13.25 3.66 -5.30
N ASN A 366 14.13 2.75 -5.71
CA ASN A 366 14.31 1.48 -5.03
C ASN A 366 15.05 1.67 -3.69
N LEU A 367 15.13 0.61 -2.88
CA LEU A 367 15.76 0.63 -1.56
C LEU A 367 17.17 1.25 -1.58
N LEU A 368 18.01 0.87 -2.55
CA LEU A 368 19.38 1.39 -2.66
C LEU A 368 19.40 2.87 -2.99
N ALA A 369 18.55 3.31 -3.93
CA ALA A 369 18.44 4.71 -4.32
C ALA A 369 17.84 5.55 -3.18
N GLN A 370 16.88 5.02 -2.40
CA GLN A 370 16.34 5.70 -1.21
C GLN A 370 17.41 5.87 -0.13
N MET A 371 18.20 4.82 0.14
CA MET A 371 19.30 4.90 1.10
C MET A 371 20.35 5.93 0.66
N ALA A 372 20.79 5.89 -0.60
CA ALA A 372 21.72 6.86 -1.16
C ALA A 372 21.17 8.29 -1.11
N HIS A 373 19.86 8.48 -1.39
CA HIS A 373 19.19 9.75 -1.33
C HIS A 373 19.19 10.34 0.10
N LEU A 374 18.88 9.52 1.12
CA LEU A 374 18.90 9.97 2.52
C LEU A 374 20.32 10.26 3.03
N LEU A 375 21.30 9.44 2.67
CA LEU A 375 22.71 9.71 2.99
C LEU A 375 23.18 11.02 2.38
N GLY A 376 22.88 11.24 1.09
CA GLY A 376 23.17 12.49 0.38
C GLY A 376 22.45 13.69 0.99
N ALA A 377 21.18 13.58 1.31
CA ALA A 377 20.40 14.63 1.98
C ALA A 377 21.04 15.03 3.32
N HIS A 378 21.44 14.05 4.14
CA HIS A 378 22.11 14.34 5.40
C HIS A 378 23.46 15.03 5.19
N ALA A 379 24.25 14.59 4.20
CA ALA A 379 25.57 15.13 3.89
C ALA A 379 25.53 16.59 3.46
N ILE A 380 24.50 17.01 2.72
CA ILE A 380 24.32 18.42 2.29
C ILE A 380 23.60 19.29 3.32
N GLY A 381 23.26 18.77 4.50
CA GLY A 381 22.65 19.56 5.59
C GLY A 381 21.13 19.48 5.70
N ILE A 382 20.44 18.72 4.88
CA ILE A 382 18.99 18.50 5.02
C ILE A 382 18.72 17.66 6.26
N ARG A 383 17.82 18.12 7.13
CA ARG A 383 17.50 17.49 8.41
C ARG A 383 16.01 17.18 8.57
N ASN A 384 15.12 17.90 7.90
CA ASN A 384 13.69 17.75 8.07
C ASN A 384 13.10 17.04 6.84
N LEU A 385 12.34 15.98 7.10
CA LEU A 385 11.74 15.14 6.07
C LEU A 385 10.22 15.03 6.26
N VAL A 386 9.47 15.01 5.16
CA VAL A 386 8.10 14.50 5.12
C VAL A 386 8.10 13.20 4.34
N ILE A 387 7.74 12.12 5.00
CA ILE A 387 7.80 10.77 4.44
C ILE A 387 6.40 10.31 4.06
N ILE A 388 6.23 10.02 2.76
CA ILE A 388 4.96 9.62 2.15
C ILE A 388 5.16 8.42 1.22
N THR A 389 4.07 7.71 0.89
CA THR A 389 4.12 6.65 -0.12
C THR A 389 4.26 7.23 -1.53
N GLY A 390 3.59 8.33 -1.81
CA GLY A 390 3.55 9.00 -3.11
C GLY A 390 2.40 8.52 -4.01
N ASP A 391 1.92 9.42 -4.88
CA ASP A 391 0.87 9.11 -5.84
C ASP A 391 1.37 8.17 -6.94
N PRO A 392 0.52 7.26 -7.47
CA PRO A 392 0.92 6.37 -8.55
C PRO A 392 1.15 7.15 -9.87
N PRO A 393 2.09 6.71 -10.75
CA PRO A 393 2.39 7.39 -12.01
C PRO A 393 1.16 7.62 -12.92
N LYS A 394 0.17 6.76 -12.83
CA LYS A 394 -1.08 6.83 -13.63
C LYS A 394 -1.88 8.14 -13.46
N VAL A 395 -1.65 8.89 -12.38
CA VAL A 395 -2.31 10.19 -12.17
C VAL A 395 -1.48 11.38 -12.63
N GLY A 396 -0.26 11.14 -13.12
CA GLY A 396 0.70 12.16 -13.55
C GLY A 396 0.87 12.27 -15.06
N ASP A 397 1.90 13.01 -15.46
CA ASP A 397 2.18 13.32 -16.86
C ASP A 397 2.71 12.10 -17.66
N TYR A 398 3.26 11.11 -16.95
CA TYR A 398 3.85 9.91 -17.56
C TYR A 398 3.21 8.64 -16.95
N PRO A 399 1.98 8.29 -17.36
CA PRO A 399 1.25 7.15 -16.80
C PRO A 399 1.96 5.80 -16.95
N GLU A 400 2.83 5.70 -17.97
CA GLU A 400 3.61 4.49 -18.29
C GLU A 400 4.91 4.38 -17.50
N ALA A 401 5.25 5.39 -16.68
CA ALA A 401 6.44 5.33 -15.84
C ALA A 401 6.31 4.20 -14.81
N THR A 402 7.38 3.43 -14.63
CA THR A 402 7.40 2.31 -13.68
C THR A 402 7.43 2.83 -12.24
N ALA A 403 6.42 2.47 -11.46
CA ALA A 403 6.45 2.70 -10.01
C ALA A 403 7.29 1.64 -9.32
N VAL A 404 8.13 2.03 -8.37
CA VAL A 404 9.06 1.14 -7.67
C VAL A 404 8.46 0.60 -6.37
N TYR A 405 8.06 1.50 -5.47
CA TYR A 405 7.45 1.18 -4.16
C TYR A 405 8.13 0.03 -3.39
N ASP A 406 9.47 -0.05 -3.42
CA ASP A 406 10.21 -0.99 -2.56
C ASP A 406 9.88 -0.79 -1.08
N LEU A 407 9.64 0.45 -0.70
CA LEU A 407 9.19 0.87 0.62
C LEU A 407 7.99 1.82 0.48
N ASP A 408 7.00 1.60 1.33
CA ASP A 408 5.93 2.58 1.59
C ASP A 408 6.38 3.61 2.66
N ALA A 409 5.48 4.49 3.07
CA ALA A 409 5.79 5.49 4.09
C ALA A 409 6.28 4.87 5.41
N ILE A 410 5.76 3.71 5.82
CA ILE A 410 6.15 3.04 7.06
C ILE A 410 7.57 2.49 6.92
N GLY A 411 7.86 1.79 5.82
CA GLY A 411 9.21 1.27 5.54
C GLY A 411 10.27 2.38 5.42
N LEU A 412 9.92 3.51 4.81
CA LEU A 412 10.81 4.69 4.71
C LEU A 412 11.05 5.34 6.08
N LEU A 413 10.04 5.42 6.95
CA LEU A 413 10.19 5.90 8.33
C LEU A 413 11.10 4.98 9.14
N GLN A 414 10.94 3.66 9.02
CA GLN A 414 11.83 2.68 9.66
C GLN A 414 13.28 2.83 9.19
N MET A 415 13.49 3.04 7.88
CA MET A 415 14.81 3.32 7.32
C MET A 415 15.42 4.57 7.94
N ALA A 416 14.73 5.71 7.90
CA ALA A 416 15.23 6.98 8.46
C ALA A 416 15.48 6.87 9.98
N SER A 417 14.61 6.18 10.71
CA SER A 417 14.76 5.90 12.15
C SER A 417 15.98 5.03 12.43
N SER A 418 16.24 3.99 11.63
CA SER A 418 17.46 3.16 11.75
C SER A 418 18.70 3.97 11.46
N MET A 419 18.69 4.81 10.44
CA MET A 419 19.82 5.70 10.11
C MET A 419 20.06 6.74 11.22
N ASN A 420 19.02 7.23 11.90
CA ASN A 420 19.16 8.08 13.07
C ASN A 420 19.80 7.36 14.28
N LYS A 421 19.82 6.02 14.26
CA LYS A 421 20.54 5.18 15.22
C LYS A 421 21.90 4.72 14.72
N GLY A 422 22.33 5.17 13.54
CA GLY A 422 23.59 4.79 12.92
C GLY A 422 23.59 3.41 12.26
N LEU A 423 22.43 2.88 11.92
CA LEU A 423 22.27 1.58 11.28
C LEU A 423 21.65 1.72 9.88
N ASP A 424 22.06 0.89 8.94
CA ASP A 424 21.36 0.72 7.67
C ASP A 424 20.07 -0.12 7.84
N PRO A 425 19.21 -0.25 6.82
CA PRO A 425 18.02 -1.08 6.89
C PRO A 425 18.26 -2.56 7.19
N ALA A 426 19.46 -3.07 6.91
CA ALA A 426 19.87 -4.44 7.23
C ALA A 426 20.44 -4.58 8.65
N GLY A 427 20.52 -3.50 9.42
CA GLY A 427 21.07 -3.46 10.77
C GLY A 427 22.60 -3.38 10.82
N LYS A 428 23.28 -3.04 9.72
CA LYS A 428 24.74 -2.83 9.71
C LYS A 428 25.06 -1.39 10.13
N PRO A 429 26.17 -1.18 10.90
CA PRO A 429 26.60 0.17 11.26
C PRO A 429 26.90 1.03 10.03
N LEU A 430 26.42 2.26 10.03
CA LEU A 430 26.76 3.26 9.02
C LEU A 430 28.18 3.76 9.26
N SER A 431 28.98 3.87 8.19
CA SER A 431 30.29 4.52 8.24
C SER A 431 30.10 6.02 8.51
N GLY A 432 30.86 6.57 9.45
CA GLY A 432 30.83 7.99 9.79
C GLY A 432 29.79 8.40 10.84
N GLY A 433 29.00 7.47 11.39
CA GLY A 433 28.12 7.74 12.53
C GLY A 433 26.62 7.57 12.22
N LYS A 434 25.80 8.50 12.69
CA LYS A 434 24.34 8.47 12.58
C LYS A 434 23.79 9.72 11.91
N THR A 435 22.62 9.61 11.31
CA THR A 435 21.86 10.78 10.82
C THR A 435 21.12 11.47 11.97
N SER A 436 20.53 12.64 11.69
CA SER A 436 19.73 13.40 12.66
C SER A 436 18.46 13.95 12.00
N PHE A 437 17.69 13.07 11.36
CA PHE A 437 16.46 13.47 10.68
C PHE A 437 15.32 13.71 11.65
N LEU A 438 14.60 14.82 11.46
CA LEU A 438 13.24 15.05 11.95
C LEU A 438 12.28 14.50 10.88
N CYS A 439 11.41 13.57 11.24
CA CYS A 439 10.55 12.86 10.30
C CYS A 439 9.07 13.20 10.53
N ALA A 440 8.46 13.90 9.58
CA ALA A 440 7.01 14.05 9.50
C ALA A 440 6.39 12.94 8.67
N THR A 441 5.09 12.73 8.87
CA THR A 441 4.27 11.86 8.03
C THR A 441 2.92 12.49 7.72
N GLY A 442 2.27 12.05 6.64
CA GLY A 442 0.94 12.50 6.27
C GLY A 442 -0.17 11.78 7.05
N PHE A 443 -1.29 12.48 7.25
CA PHE A 443 -2.57 11.93 7.71
C PHE A 443 -3.71 12.58 6.93
N GLU A 444 -4.73 11.78 6.59
CA GLU A 444 -5.89 12.20 5.84
C GLU A 444 -7.15 12.19 6.72
N PRO A 445 -7.54 13.33 7.35
CA PRO A 445 -8.68 13.38 8.25
C PRO A 445 -10.02 13.04 7.56
N GLY A 446 -10.12 13.27 6.26
CA GLY A 446 -11.28 12.94 5.43
C GLY A 446 -11.28 11.55 4.80
N ALA A 447 -10.37 10.65 5.22
CA ALA A 447 -10.27 9.31 4.69
C ALA A 447 -11.62 8.55 4.75
N ALA A 448 -11.90 7.74 3.72
CA ALA A 448 -13.13 6.96 3.66
C ALA A 448 -13.21 5.91 4.80
N ASP A 449 -12.06 5.33 5.16
CA ASP A 449 -11.88 4.46 6.32
C ASP A 449 -10.96 5.16 7.33
N PHE A 450 -11.57 5.89 8.23
CA PHE A 450 -10.87 6.67 9.26
C PHE A 450 -10.10 5.75 10.24
N ASP A 451 -10.70 4.62 10.62
CA ASP A 451 -10.07 3.69 11.58
C ASP A 451 -8.81 3.03 10.98
N LYS A 452 -8.83 2.76 9.69
CA LYS A 452 -7.66 2.30 8.95
C LYS A 452 -6.55 3.35 8.96
N GLU A 453 -6.89 4.61 8.70
CA GLU A 453 -5.90 5.70 8.70
C GLU A 453 -5.32 5.93 10.10
N VAL A 454 -6.12 5.76 11.17
CA VAL A 454 -5.65 5.79 12.56
C VAL A 454 -4.65 4.64 12.83
N ARG A 455 -5.00 3.41 12.45
CA ARG A 455 -4.07 2.26 12.60
C ARG A 455 -2.76 2.50 11.83
N ARG A 456 -2.82 3.06 10.64
CA ARG A 456 -1.63 3.44 9.87
C ARG A 456 -0.82 4.53 10.57
N LEU A 457 -1.47 5.50 11.21
CA LEU A 457 -0.78 6.53 12.00
C LEU A 457 -0.02 5.92 13.18
N GLU A 458 -0.64 4.97 13.90
CA GLU A 458 0.02 4.24 15.00
C GLU A 458 1.26 3.48 14.50
N GLN A 459 1.17 2.82 13.35
CA GLN A 459 2.31 2.15 12.70
C GLN A 459 3.39 3.15 12.28
N LYS A 460 3.02 4.29 11.70
CA LYS A 460 3.96 5.37 11.32
C LYS A 460 4.67 5.94 12.55
N ARG A 461 3.94 6.11 13.67
CA ARG A 461 4.54 6.54 14.96
C ARG A 461 5.56 5.52 15.46
N ALA A 462 5.19 4.25 15.48
CA ALA A 462 6.08 3.16 15.89
C ALA A 462 7.32 3.04 14.97
N ALA A 463 7.17 3.36 13.69
CA ALA A 463 8.24 3.41 12.70
C ALA A 463 9.19 4.60 12.85
N GLY A 464 8.86 5.60 13.67
CA GLY A 464 9.74 6.73 13.98
C GLY A 464 9.27 8.09 13.45
N ALA A 465 7.99 8.26 13.12
CA ALA A 465 7.45 9.58 12.82
C ALA A 465 7.43 10.47 14.08
N ASP A 466 7.94 11.68 13.95
CA ASP A 466 8.04 12.66 15.04
C ASP A 466 6.80 13.55 15.14
N PHE A 467 6.20 13.92 13.99
CA PHE A 467 4.99 14.77 13.92
C PHE A 467 4.16 14.47 12.67
N VAL A 468 2.96 15.05 12.62
CA VAL A 468 2.00 14.83 11.53
C VAL A 468 1.74 16.12 10.76
N MET A 469 1.65 16.00 9.44
CA MET A 469 1.11 17.02 8.54
C MET A 469 -0.18 16.50 7.92
N THR A 470 -1.29 17.23 8.05
CA THR A 470 -2.57 16.77 7.50
C THR A 470 -2.72 17.12 6.02
N GLN A 471 -3.55 16.35 5.31
CA GLN A 471 -4.18 16.86 4.09
C GLN A 471 -5.03 18.10 4.42
N PRO A 472 -5.39 18.95 3.43
CA PRO A 472 -6.22 20.12 3.68
C PRO A 472 -7.51 19.78 4.41
N VAL A 473 -7.81 20.53 5.46
CA VAL A 473 -8.99 20.34 6.29
C VAL A 473 -10.01 21.43 6.02
N PHE A 474 -11.24 21.04 5.76
CA PHE A 474 -12.40 21.94 5.56
C PHE A 474 -13.53 21.68 6.55
N GLN A 475 -13.34 20.76 7.49
CA GLN A 475 -14.32 20.37 8.51
C GLN A 475 -13.63 20.23 9.87
N VAL A 476 -14.09 20.96 10.86
CA VAL A 476 -13.50 21.00 12.20
C VAL A 476 -13.61 19.64 12.91
N ASP A 477 -14.78 19.00 12.81
CA ASP A 477 -15.08 17.72 13.45
C ASP A 477 -14.17 16.57 12.99
N LEU A 478 -13.76 16.56 11.72
CA LEU A 478 -12.82 15.57 11.20
C LEU A 478 -11.42 15.72 11.84
N LEU A 479 -10.99 16.97 12.02
CA LEU A 479 -9.72 17.22 12.70
C LEU A 479 -9.82 16.87 14.19
N GLU A 480 -10.92 17.20 14.85
CA GLU A 480 -11.11 16.90 16.27
C GLU A 480 -10.98 15.42 16.58
N LYS A 481 -11.63 14.57 15.77
CA LYS A 481 -11.46 13.11 15.86
C LYS A 481 -10.00 12.67 15.72
N MET A 482 -9.27 13.24 14.76
CA MET A 482 -7.85 12.95 14.58
C MET A 482 -7.01 13.39 15.79
N LEU A 483 -7.30 14.58 16.35
CA LEU A 483 -6.53 15.14 17.48
C LEU A 483 -6.62 14.26 18.73
N GLU A 484 -7.71 13.56 18.96
CA GLU A 484 -7.82 12.58 20.05
C GLU A 484 -6.73 11.49 19.95
N HIS A 485 -6.50 10.98 18.73
CA HIS A 485 -5.51 9.95 18.49
C HIS A 485 -4.08 10.50 18.51
N THR A 486 -3.82 11.64 17.87
CA THR A 486 -2.48 12.24 17.85
C THR A 486 -2.02 12.69 19.23
N THR A 487 -2.93 13.20 20.06
CA THR A 487 -2.65 13.55 21.46
C THR A 487 -2.24 12.30 22.25
N ARG A 488 -2.98 11.20 22.12
CA ARG A 488 -2.63 9.92 22.76
C ARG A 488 -1.25 9.40 22.34
N LEU A 489 -0.89 9.61 21.08
CA LEU A 489 0.42 9.21 20.53
C LEU A 489 1.54 10.20 20.83
N GLY A 490 1.26 11.34 21.44
CA GLY A 490 2.23 12.41 21.69
C GLY A 490 2.79 12.98 20.39
N MET A 491 1.98 13.08 19.33
CA MET A 491 2.42 13.58 18.01
C MET A 491 1.90 14.99 17.77
N PRO A 492 2.79 15.99 17.64
CA PRO A 492 2.42 17.33 17.17
C PRO A 492 1.76 17.29 15.79
N VAL A 493 0.81 18.20 15.55
CA VAL A 493 0.06 18.30 14.30
C VAL A 493 0.28 19.64 13.64
N LEU A 494 0.67 19.65 12.36
CA LEU A 494 0.59 20.81 11.49
C LEU A 494 -0.64 20.67 10.60
N LEU A 495 -1.57 21.61 10.74
CA LEU A 495 -2.83 21.65 10.02
C LEU A 495 -2.60 21.99 8.55
N GLY A 496 -3.04 21.12 7.65
CA GLY A 496 -3.07 21.38 6.22
C GLY A 496 -4.13 22.44 5.87
N VAL A 497 -3.70 23.53 5.27
CA VAL A 497 -4.55 24.68 4.88
C VAL A 497 -4.36 24.97 3.41
N LEU A 498 -5.44 24.95 2.64
CA LEU A 498 -5.45 25.21 1.20
C LEU A 498 -6.49 26.29 0.88
N PRO A 499 -6.08 27.51 0.50
CA PRO A 499 -7.01 28.54 0.06
C PRO A 499 -7.61 28.18 -1.31
N LEU A 500 -8.93 28.20 -1.41
CA LEU A 500 -9.64 27.95 -2.67
C LEU A 500 -9.49 29.16 -3.59
N VAL A 501 -9.43 28.96 -4.91
CA VAL A 501 -9.23 30.06 -5.87
C VAL A 501 -10.43 30.32 -6.79
N SER A 502 -11.38 29.35 -6.84
CA SER A 502 -12.61 29.49 -7.61
C SER A 502 -13.59 28.37 -7.23
N TYR A 503 -14.87 28.54 -7.59
CA TYR A 503 -15.87 27.46 -7.46
C TYR A 503 -15.45 26.20 -8.25
N LYS A 504 -14.97 26.37 -9.50
CA LYS A 504 -14.48 25.22 -10.30
C LYS A 504 -13.33 24.48 -9.62
N ASN A 505 -12.44 25.20 -8.95
CA ASN A 505 -11.36 24.59 -8.17
C ASN A 505 -11.90 23.81 -6.95
N ALA A 506 -12.89 24.36 -6.24
CA ALA A 506 -13.52 23.68 -5.12
C ALA A 506 -14.21 22.37 -5.55
N GLU A 507 -14.99 22.41 -6.65
CA GLU A 507 -15.63 21.21 -7.20
C GLU A 507 -14.62 20.17 -7.67
N PHE A 508 -13.56 20.59 -8.36
CA PHE A 508 -12.48 19.69 -8.78
C PHE A 508 -11.84 18.98 -7.58
N LEU A 509 -11.49 19.73 -6.54
CA LEU A 509 -10.89 19.15 -5.34
C LEU A 509 -11.83 18.19 -4.63
N HIS A 510 -13.12 18.54 -4.55
CA HIS A 510 -14.14 17.72 -3.90
C HIS A 510 -14.41 16.39 -4.63
N ASN A 511 -14.46 16.43 -5.96
CA ASN A 511 -14.89 15.29 -6.78
C ASN A 511 -13.71 14.41 -7.25
N GLU A 512 -12.55 15.04 -7.55
CA GLU A 512 -11.45 14.36 -8.24
C GLU A 512 -10.25 14.03 -7.33
N VAL A 513 -10.15 14.70 -6.16
CA VAL A 513 -9.02 14.46 -5.25
C VAL A 513 -9.46 13.55 -4.12
N PRO A 514 -8.90 12.32 -4.02
CA PRO A 514 -9.27 11.39 -2.95
C PRO A 514 -9.08 12.02 -1.56
N GLY A 515 -10.05 11.80 -0.67
CA GLY A 515 -10.02 12.32 0.71
C GLY A 515 -10.28 13.82 0.87
N MET A 516 -10.34 14.57 -0.21
CA MET A 516 -10.59 16.01 -0.19
C MET A 516 -12.11 16.26 -0.18
N ARG A 517 -12.72 16.26 1.00
CA ARG A 517 -14.15 16.54 1.16
C ARG A 517 -14.38 18.00 1.51
N ILE A 518 -14.91 18.78 0.57
CA ILE A 518 -15.29 20.18 0.80
C ILE A 518 -16.80 20.25 1.09
N PRO A 519 -17.21 20.68 2.30
CA PRO A 519 -18.63 20.78 2.68
C PRO A 519 -19.44 21.67 1.75
N GLU A 520 -20.73 21.34 1.56
CA GLU A 520 -21.61 22.13 0.70
C GLU A 520 -21.65 23.62 1.06
N PRO A 521 -21.74 24.03 2.34
CA PRO A 521 -21.71 25.45 2.67
C PRO A 521 -20.47 26.20 2.15
N ILE A 522 -19.29 25.54 2.16
CA ILE A 522 -18.06 26.13 1.62
C ILE A 522 -18.10 26.20 0.10
N ARG A 523 -18.60 25.16 -0.57
CA ARG A 523 -18.75 25.14 -2.03
C ARG A 523 -19.77 26.19 -2.48
N GLU A 524 -20.84 26.39 -1.73
CA GLU A 524 -21.84 27.41 -1.99
C GLU A 524 -21.28 28.82 -1.82
N ARG A 525 -20.47 29.08 -0.78
CA ARG A 525 -19.75 30.36 -0.64
C ARG A 525 -18.89 30.63 -1.86
N MET A 526 -18.15 29.63 -2.34
CA MET A 526 -17.30 29.76 -3.54
C MET A 526 -18.13 29.93 -4.82
N ARG A 527 -19.33 29.35 -4.91
CA ARG A 527 -20.26 29.52 -6.03
C ARG A 527 -20.81 30.95 -6.11
N ASN A 528 -21.10 31.55 -4.96
CA ASN A 528 -21.67 32.88 -4.84
C ASN A 528 -20.63 34.00 -4.97
N ALA A 529 -19.34 33.70 -4.83
CA ALA A 529 -18.27 34.66 -5.02
C ALA A 529 -18.06 34.99 -6.51
N ALA A 530 -17.96 36.26 -6.85
CA ALA A 530 -17.68 36.68 -8.22
C ALA A 530 -16.33 36.08 -8.71
N PRO A 531 -16.27 35.54 -9.95
CA PRO A 531 -15.03 34.95 -10.46
C PRO A 531 -13.81 35.89 -10.42
N GLY A 532 -12.63 35.29 -10.26
CA GLY A 532 -11.37 36.04 -10.29
C GLY A 532 -10.90 36.50 -8.89
N ALA A 533 -10.74 37.78 -8.67
CA ALA A 533 -10.16 38.32 -7.43
C ALA A 533 -11.06 38.07 -6.22
N GLU A 534 -12.37 38.25 -6.36
CA GLU A 534 -13.32 38.06 -5.25
C GLU A 534 -13.41 36.58 -4.81
N ALA A 535 -13.43 35.63 -5.75
CA ALA A 535 -13.38 34.21 -5.42
C ALA A 535 -12.07 33.84 -4.66
N ARG A 536 -10.93 34.43 -5.03
CA ARG A 536 -9.68 34.22 -4.29
C ARG A 536 -9.74 34.80 -2.87
N LYS A 537 -10.28 36.01 -2.71
CA LYS A 537 -10.48 36.63 -1.39
C LYS A 537 -11.38 35.77 -0.50
N GLU A 538 -12.45 35.21 -1.09
CA GLU A 538 -13.36 34.33 -0.35
C GLU A 538 -12.64 33.04 0.07
N GLY A 539 -11.85 32.43 -0.83
CA GLY A 539 -11.06 31.24 -0.51
C GLY A 539 -10.02 31.49 0.59
N VAL A 540 -9.35 32.64 0.58
CA VAL A 540 -8.45 33.09 1.67
C VAL A 540 -9.23 33.24 2.97
N ARG A 541 -10.44 33.86 2.94
CA ARG A 541 -11.28 34.02 4.13
C ARG A 541 -11.67 32.67 4.74
N ILE A 542 -12.08 31.72 3.91
CA ILE A 542 -12.41 30.35 4.35
C ILE A 542 -11.19 29.68 5.01
N ALA A 543 -10.02 29.77 4.37
CA ALA A 543 -8.78 29.20 4.89
C ALA A 543 -8.37 29.85 6.24
N ARG A 544 -8.54 31.16 6.37
CA ARG A 544 -8.30 31.91 7.63
C ARG A 544 -9.25 31.47 8.72
N GLU A 545 -10.54 31.42 8.46
CA GLU A 545 -11.56 30.99 9.41
C GLU A 545 -11.20 29.61 9.98
N MET A 546 -10.84 28.66 9.11
CA MET A 546 -10.43 27.32 9.52
C MET A 546 -9.16 27.36 10.39
N LEU A 547 -8.12 28.06 9.93
CA LEU A 547 -6.86 28.16 10.67
C LEU A 547 -7.05 28.80 12.05
N PHE A 548 -7.78 29.91 12.13
CA PHE A 548 -7.98 30.64 13.38
C PHE A 548 -8.85 29.88 14.37
N THR A 549 -9.84 29.10 13.89
CA THR A 549 -10.67 28.24 14.74
C THR A 549 -9.85 27.11 15.37
N LEU A 550 -8.88 26.57 14.66
CA LEU A 550 -8.13 25.39 15.08
C LEU A 550 -6.74 25.69 15.63
N ARG A 551 -6.31 26.93 15.57
CA ARG A 551 -4.96 27.39 15.92
C ARG A 551 -4.48 26.89 17.30
N ASP A 552 -5.31 27.04 18.33
CA ASP A 552 -4.97 26.68 19.71
C ASP A 552 -5.05 25.16 19.97
N ARG A 553 -5.46 24.38 18.97
CA ARG A 553 -5.61 22.92 19.00
C ARG A 553 -4.48 22.17 18.29
N VAL A 554 -3.68 22.89 17.47
CA VAL A 554 -2.60 22.33 16.66
C VAL A 554 -1.29 23.04 16.93
N GLN A 555 -0.17 22.40 16.62
CA GLN A 555 1.16 23.01 16.82
C GLN A 555 1.62 23.88 15.65
N GLY A 556 0.92 23.87 14.54
CA GLY A 556 1.29 24.71 13.41
C GLY A 556 0.35 24.59 12.23
N ALA A 557 0.70 25.33 11.18
CA ALA A 557 0.00 25.31 9.91
C ALA A 557 0.94 24.87 8.78
N TYR A 558 0.40 24.04 7.88
CA TYR A 558 1.01 23.68 6.60
C TYR A 558 0.15 24.24 5.47
N LEU A 559 0.62 25.34 4.85
CA LEU A 559 -0.11 25.99 3.77
C LEU A 559 0.31 25.43 2.42
N MET A 560 -0.68 25.17 1.57
CA MET A 560 -0.53 24.66 0.21
C MET A 560 -1.08 25.67 -0.80
N PRO A 561 -0.29 26.70 -1.21
CA PRO A 561 -0.75 27.72 -2.13
C PRO A 561 -1.05 27.11 -3.51
N PRO A 562 -2.28 27.25 -4.04
CA PRO A 562 -2.62 26.70 -5.32
C PRO A 562 -1.92 27.43 -6.46
N LEU A 563 -1.48 26.68 -7.48
CA LEU A 563 -0.91 27.21 -8.73
C LEU A 563 0.31 28.13 -8.53
N GLY A 564 1.08 27.93 -7.45
CA GLY A 564 2.26 28.76 -7.15
C GLY A 564 1.95 30.20 -6.74
N LYS A 565 0.72 30.49 -6.28
CA LYS A 565 0.33 31.81 -5.78
C LYS A 565 0.69 31.96 -4.31
N TYR A 566 1.95 32.12 -4.04
CA TYR A 566 2.50 32.12 -2.67
C TYR A 566 2.01 33.29 -1.81
N GLU A 567 1.60 34.40 -2.44
CA GLU A 567 1.00 35.56 -1.77
C GLU A 567 -0.26 35.19 -1.00
N LEU A 568 -1.06 34.24 -1.51
CA LEU A 568 -2.27 33.76 -0.83
C LEU A 568 -1.96 33.12 0.52
N ALA A 569 -0.79 32.49 0.67
CA ALA A 569 -0.37 31.97 1.96
C ALA A 569 -0.13 33.10 2.98
N LEU A 570 0.51 34.19 2.55
CA LEU A 570 0.74 35.37 3.40
C LEU A 570 -0.58 36.05 3.78
N GLU A 571 -1.53 36.15 2.84
CA GLU A 571 -2.87 36.68 3.11
C GLU A 571 -3.62 35.81 4.14
N VAL A 572 -3.49 34.49 4.08
CA VAL A 572 -4.08 33.57 5.09
C VAL A 572 -3.45 33.80 6.46
N LEU A 573 -2.16 34.07 6.54
CA LEU A 573 -1.41 34.26 7.78
C LEU A 573 -1.54 35.66 8.39
N ASP A 574 -2.08 36.62 7.64
CA ASP A 574 -2.21 38.00 8.11
C ASP A 574 -3.01 38.08 9.41
N GLY A 575 -2.48 38.79 10.42
CA GLY A 575 -3.06 38.90 11.76
C GLY A 575 -2.94 37.65 12.63
N LEU A 576 -2.28 36.58 12.18
CA LEU A 576 -2.00 35.42 13.01
C LEU A 576 -0.97 35.79 14.10
N LYS A 577 -1.40 35.88 15.35
CA LYS A 577 -0.50 36.02 16.50
C LYS A 577 0.23 34.69 16.73
N ARG A 578 1.51 34.66 16.74
CA ARG A 578 2.36 33.45 16.89
C ARG A 578 2.94 33.35 18.29
#